data_688ee8737308704d1268dfb20ada315a
#
_entry.id   688ee8737308704d1268dfb20ada315a
#
_cell.length_a   1.000
_cell.length_b   1.000
_cell.length_c   1.000
_cell.angle_alpha   90.00
_cell.angle_beta   90.00
_cell.angle_gamma   90.00
#
_symmetry.space_group_name_H-M   'P 1'
#
loop_
_entity.id
_entity.type
_entity.pdbx_description
1 polymer ?
#
loop_
_entity_poly.entity_id
_entity_poly.type
_entity_poly.pdbx_seq_one_letter_code
_entity_poly.pdbx_strand_id
1 'polypeptide(L)'
;MITFLSVASKKEENDLMRESVREQAALRTDERWKFHMFEKISEAENFLEEVPLLDIISWDVTMKKSVPSLERIRRDYRQSYLMVVADGSISPMVYLRPGIMPSSLLLKPVSRENLVMVVNEMMDAFTEKFDNKDVPESFVIESREGKQYIPLNQIYYIEAREKKIFIRTKQEEY
;
A
#
# COMPACT_ATOMS: atom_id res chain seq x y z
N MET A 1 -11.19 6.54 -0.30
CA MET A 1 -10.84 5.78 0.94
C MET A 1 -9.48 5.16 0.75
N ILE A 2 -8.58 5.29 1.71
CA ILE A 2 -7.20 4.79 1.65
C ILE A 2 -7.03 3.64 2.64
N THR A 3 -6.40 2.55 2.22
CA THR A 3 -6.19 1.35 3.03
C THR A 3 -4.73 1.23 3.44
N PHE A 4 -4.48 1.17 4.74
CA PHE A 4 -3.15 0.99 5.33
C PHE A 4 -3.08 -0.35 6.06
N LEU A 5 -2.08 -1.15 5.76
CA LEU A 5 -1.81 -2.41 6.45
C LEU A 5 -0.44 -2.33 7.12
N SER A 6 -0.35 -2.76 8.38
CA SER A 6 0.93 -2.92 9.08
C SER A 6 1.05 -4.32 9.70
N VAL A 7 2.24 -4.89 9.55
CA VAL A 7 2.63 -6.12 10.22
C VAL A 7 3.90 -5.86 11.02
N ALA A 8 3.80 -5.96 12.32
CA ALA A 8 4.93 -5.82 13.25
C ALA A 8 4.82 -6.83 14.38
N SER A 9 5.97 -7.31 14.88
CA SER A 9 6.01 -8.34 15.93
C SER A 9 5.53 -7.85 17.30
N LYS A 10 5.46 -6.53 17.50
CA LYS A 10 5.06 -5.90 18.77
C LYS A 10 3.87 -5.00 18.53
N LYS A 11 2.88 -5.11 19.41
CA LYS A 11 1.70 -4.27 19.38
C LYS A 11 2.04 -2.79 19.49
N GLU A 12 2.99 -2.44 20.35
CA GLU A 12 3.42 -1.06 20.59
C GLU A 12 3.99 -0.42 19.29
N GLU A 13 4.72 -1.19 18.48
CA GLU A 13 5.23 -0.72 17.17
C GLU A 13 4.07 -0.47 16.20
N ASN A 14 3.07 -1.34 16.17
CA ASN A 14 1.87 -1.17 15.37
C ASN A 14 1.03 0.04 15.83
N ASP A 15 0.85 0.23 17.14
CA ASP A 15 0.10 1.35 17.68
C ASP A 15 0.80 2.69 17.35
N LEU A 16 2.13 2.76 17.51
CA LEU A 16 2.91 3.93 17.16
C LEU A 16 2.85 4.23 15.65
N MET A 17 2.93 3.19 14.82
CA MET A 17 2.80 3.31 13.36
C MET A 17 1.43 3.87 12.97
N ARG A 18 0.36 3.31 13.52
CA ARG A 18 -1.02 3.76 13.26
C ARG A 18 -1.23 5.21 13.67
N GLU A 19 -0.76 5.60 14.87
CA GLU A 19 -0.85 6.97 15.36
C GLU A 19 -0.13 7.93 14.42
N SER A 20 1.13 7.63 14.07
CA SER A 20 1.96 8.47 13.21
C SER A 20 1.35 8.65 11.81
N VAL A 21 0.90 7.56 11.17
CA VAL A 21 0.27 7.63 9.85
C VAL A 21 -1.04 8.40 9.92
N ARG A 22 -1.84 8.21 10.98
CA ARG A 22 -3.11 8.93 11.16
C ARG A 22 -2.91 10.43 11.35
N GLU A 23 -1.91 10.83 12.14
CA GLU A 23 -1.55 12.24 12.34
C GLU A 23 -1.14 12.91 11.03
N GLN A 24 -0.27 12.24 10.27
CA GLN A 24 0.24 12.79 9.01
C GLN A 24 -0.80 12.77 7.87
N ALA A 25 -1.68 11.78 7.87
CA ALA A 25 -2.81 11.70 6.95
C ALA A 25 -3.78 12.88 7.15
N ALA A 26 -4.12 13.18 8.40
CA ALA A 26 -5.04 14.28 8.73
C ALA A 26 -4.52 15.66 8.30
N LEU A 27 -3.21 15.82 8.13
CA LEU A 27 -2.59 17.07 7.67
C LEU A 27 -2.60 17.23 6.13
N ARG A 28 -2.79 16.13 5.38
CA ARG A 28 -2.56 16.09 3.93
C ARG A 28 -3.79 15.76 3.10
N THR A 29 -4.79 15.11 3.68
CA THR A 29 -5.93 14.62 2.91
C THR A 29 -7.19 14.50 3.77
N ASP A 30 -8.34 14.81 3.18
CA ASP A 30 -9.67 14.60 3.76
C ASP A 30 -10.21 13.18 3.52
N GLU A 31 -9.42 12.32 2.86
CA GLU A 31 -9.81 10.95 2.58
C GLU A 31 -10.01 10.12 3.86
N ARG A 32 -10.94 9.18 3.81
CA ARG A 32 -11.14 8.23 4.89
C ARG A 32 -10.06 7.16 4.86
N TRP A 33 -9.47 6.87 6.01
CA TRP A 33 -8.43 5.87 6.18
C TRP A 33 -8.95 4.64 6.91
N LYS A 34 -8.57 3.47 6.41
CA LYS A 34 -8.85 2.18 7.02
C LYS A 34 -7.53 1.51 7.41
N PHE A 35 -7.37 1.22 8.70
CA PHE A 35 -6.14 0.67 9.26
C PHE A 35 -6.33 -0.80 9.63
N HIS A 36 -5.42 -1.64 9.14
CA HIS A 36 -5.34 -3.06 9.44
C HIS A 36 -3.97 -3.36 10.07
N MET A 37 -3.97 -3.75 11.33
CA MET A 37 -2.76 -3.93 12.14
C MET A 37 -2.67 -5.38 12.57
N PHE A 38 -1.58 -6.05 12.25
CA PHE A 38 -1.38 -7.46 12.54
C PHE A 38 -0.06 -7.68 13.30
N GLU A 39 -0.09 -8.60 14.27
CA GLU A 39 1.09 -9.05 15.01
C GLU A 39 1.63 -10.39 14.46
N LYS A 40 0.86 -11.04 13.57
CA LYS A 40 1.25 -12.31 12.93
C LYS A 40 1.11 -12.22 11.42
N ILE A 41 2.11 -12.70 10.73
CA ILE A 41 2.13 -12.77 9.26
C ILE A 41 0.94 -13.55 8.73
N SER A 42 0.61 -14.71 9.34
CA SER A 42 -0.51 -15.54 8.88
C SER A 42 -1.88 -14.86 8.96
N GLU A 43 -2.09 -13.99 9.94
CA GLU A 43 -3.34 -13.22 10.04
C GLU A 43 -3.42 -12.17 8.92
N ALA A 44 -2.30 -11.51 8.63
CA ALA A 44 -2.22 -10.57 7.51
C ALA A 44 -2.40 -11.28 6.16
N GLU A 45 -1.80 -12.44 5.97
CA GLU A 45 -1.96 -13.24 4.74
C GLU A 45 -3.42 -13.63 4.50
N ASN A 46 -4.10 -14.15 5.51
CA ASN A 46 -5.52 -14.51 5.41
C ASN A 46 -6.40 -13.28 5.08
N PHE A 47 -6.12 -12.15 5.71
CA PHE A 47 -6.83 -10.90 5.41
C PHE A 47 -6.63 -10.47 3.94
N LEU A 48 -5.41 -10.60 3.43
CA LEU A 48 -5.07 -10.19 2.06
C LEU A 48 -5.71 -11.07 0.98
N GLU A 49 -6.15 -12.29 1.30
CA GLU A 49 -6.91 -13.13 0.36
C GLU A 49 -8.26 -12.52 -0.02
N GLU A 50 -8.85 -11.72 0.88
CA GLU A 50 -10.18 -11.13 0.72
C GLU A 50 -10.16 -9.67 0.23
N VAL A 51 -9.00 -9.01 0.23
CA VAL A 51 -8.88 -7.57 -0.05
C VAL A 51 -8.38 -7.34 -1.47
N PRO A 52 -9.17 -6.67 -2.32
CA PRO A 52 -8.79 -6.43 -3.72
C PRO A 52 -7.75 -5.32 -3.90
N LEU A 53 -7.72 -4.35 -2.99
CA LEU A 53 -6.85 -3.18 -3.08
C LEU A 53 -6.19 -2.87 -1.75
N LEU A 54 -4.91 -2.53 -1.81
CA LEU A 54 -4.13 -2.07 -0.68
C LEU A 54 -3.23 -0.91 -1.13
N ASP A 55 -3.40 0.23 -0.50
CA ASP A 55 -2.69 1.46 -0.91
C ASP A 55 -1.29 1.53 -0.29
N ILE A 56 -1.17 1.24 1.01
CA ILE A 56 0.10 1.34 1.74
C ILE A 56 0.30 0.10 2.62
N ILE A 57 1.51 -0.43 2.60
CA ILE A 57 1.94 -1.59 3.39
C ILE A 57 3.15 -1.19 4.24
N SER A 58 3.09 -1.46 5.55
CA SER A 58 4.25 -1.49 6.43
C SER A 58 4.54 -2.93 6.83
N TRP A 59 5.75 -3.41 6.58
CA TRP A 59 6.08 -4.83 6.75
C TRP A 59 7.39 -5.04 7.47
N ASP A 60 7.33 -5.71 8.62
CA ASP A 60 8.49 -6.05 9.45
C ASP A 60 9.19 -7.30 8.91
N VAL A 61 10.35 -7.10 8.28
CA VAL A 61 11.15 -8.21 7.73
C VAL A 61 11.98 -8.94 8.77
N THR A 62 11.99 -8.49 10.04
CA THR A 62 12.68 -9.19 11.13
C THR A 62 11.91 -10.41 11.64
N MET A 63 10.63 -10.52 11.28
CA MET A 63 9.78 -11.63 11.67
C MET A 63 10.10 -12.90 10.87
N LYS A 64 9.97 -14.05 11.53
CA LYS A 64 10.21 -15.36 10.88
C LYS A 64 9.27 -15.56 9.68
N LYS A 65 9.80 -15.97 8.54
CA LYS A 65 9.10 -16.17 7.25
C LYS A 65 8.55 -14.89 6.61
N SER A 66 8.93 -13.72 7.12
CA SER A 66 8.43 -12.43 6.65
C SER A 66 8.79 -12.14 5.20
N VAL A 67 10.04 -12.37 4.81
CA VAL A 67 10.52 -12.06 3.46
C VAL A 67 9.83 -12.87 2.37
N PRO A 68 9.71 -14.21 2.46
CA PRO A 68 8.97 -14.99 1.47
C PRO A 68 7.50 -14.58 1.35
N SER A 69 6.86 -14.24 2.47
CA SER A 69 5.49 -13.73 2.50
C SER A 69 5.38 -12.39 1.77
N LEU A 70 6.30 -11.46 2.06
CA LEU A 70 6.35 -10.15 1.41
C LEU A 70 6.55 -10.26 -0.10
N GLU A 71 7.41 -11.17 -0.58
CA GLU A 71 7.60 -11.41 -2.02
C GLU A 71 6.31 -11.86 -2.72
N ARG A 72 5.52 -12.71 -2.05
CA ARG A 72 4.22 -13.14 -2.57
C ARG A 72 3.23 -11.96 -2.63
N ILE A 73 3.14 -11.20 -1.55
CA ILE A 73 2.26 -10.03 -1.46
C ILE A 73 2.63 -9.00 -2.54
N ARG A 74 3.90 -8.75 -2.78
CA ARG A 74 4.35 -7.80 -3.79
C ARG A 74 3.99 -8.18 -5.23
N ARG A 75 3.79 -9.47 -5.51
CA ARG A 75 3.28 -9.89 -6.82
C ARG A 75 1.84 -9.45 -7.06
N ASP A 76 1.01 -9.50 -6.00
CA ASP A 76 -0.41 -9.17 -6.08
C ASP A 76 -0.66 -7.65 -5.88
N TYR A 77 0.18 -6.98 -5.09
CA TYR A 77 0.03 -5.56 -4.71
C TYR A 77 1.24 -4.71 -5.14
N ARG A 78 1.61 -4.78 -6.41
CA ARG A 78 2.79 -4.07 -6.96
C ARG A 78 2.72 -2.55 -6.83
N GLN A 79 1.53 -1.99 -6.94
CA GLN A 79 1.30 -0.54 -6.93
C GLN A 79 1.19 0.05 -5.53
N SER A 80 1.09 -0.79 -4.50
CA SER A 80 1.07 -0.32 -3.12
C SER A 80 2.40 0.30 -2.73
N TYR A 81 2.35 1.38 -1.96
CA TYR A 81 3.53 1.91 -1.28
C TYR A 81 3.97 0.93 -0.21
N LEU A 82 5.23 0.52 -0.25
CA LEU A 82 5.80 -0.43 0.70
C LEU A 82 6.84 0.24 1.58
N MET A 83 6.56 0.31 2.87
CA MET A 83 7.55 0.59 3.91
C MET A 83 8.06 -0.74 4.47
N VAL A 84 9.35 -0.98 4.36
CA VAL A 84 10.01 -2.11 5.03
C VAL A 84 10.50 -1.65 6.40
N VAL A 85 10.19 -2.43 7.44
CA VAL A 85 10.77 -2.27 8.78
C VAL A 85 11.84 -3.36 8.96
N ALA A 86 13.08 -2.96 9.20
CA ALA A 86 14.21 -3.86 9.31
C ALA A 86 15.10 -3.49 10.51
N ASP A 87 16.05 -4.35 10.85
CA ASP A 87 17.12 -4.05 11.79
C ASP A 87 18.49 -4.33 11.18
N GLY A 88 19.55 -3.96 11.90
CA GLY A 88 20.93 -4.13 11.44
C GLY A 88 21.39 -5.60 11.32
N SER A 89 20.61 -6.58 11.79
CA SER A 89 20.94 -8.00 11.67
C SER A 89 20.56 -8.59 10.31
N ILE A 90 19.67 -7.91 9.55
CA ILE A 90 19.19 -8.37 8.25
C ILE A 90 19.93 -7.61 7.15
N SER A 91 20.61 -8.35 6.27
CA SER A 91 21.26 -7.74 5.11
C SER A 91 20.25 -7.00 4.23
N PRO A 92 20.52 -5.75 3.84
CA PRO A 92 19.68 -5.01 2.87
C PRO A 92 19.45 -5.77 1.55
N MET A 93 20.37 -6.62 1.14
CA MET A 93 20.24 -7.47 -0.05
C MET A 93 19.04 -8.40 0.00
N VAL A 94 18.47 -8.66 1.18
CA VAL A 94 17.32 -9.53 1.35
C VAL A 94 16.01 -8.85 0.96
N TYR A 95 15.87 -7.55 1.20
CA TYR A 95 14.65 -6.80 0.99
C TYR A 95 14.75 -5.64 -0.02
N LEU A 96 15.98 -5.21 -0.38
CA LEU A 96 16.22 -4.19 -1.41
C LEU A 96 16.44 -4.83 -2.80
N ARG A 97 15.55 -5.70 -3.22
CA ARG A 97 15.65 -6.40 -4.52
C ARG A 97 14.42 -6.15 -5.41
N PRO A 98 14.56 -6.34 -6.73
CA PRO A 98 13.48 -5.99 -7.69
C PRO A 98 12.13 -6.63 -7.39
N GLY A 99 12.09 -7.83 -6.80
CA GLY A 99 10.85 -8.50 -6.43
C GLY A 99 10.12 -7.89 -5.22
N ILE A 100 10.77 -7.04 -4.44
CA ILE A 100 10.19 -6.36 -3.27
C ILE A 100 10.04 -4.86 -3.52
N MET A 101 11.10 -4.19 -3.95
CA MET A 101 11.13 -2.75 -4.29
C MET A 101 10.42 -1.87 -3.24
N PRO A 102 10.95 -1.75 -2.03
CA PRO A 102 10.36 -0.90 -1.01
C PRO A 102 10.40 0.57 -1.43
N SER A 103 9.36 1.30 -1.10
CA SER A 103 9.28 2.77 -1.30
C SER A 103 10.00 3.52 -0.18
N SER A 104 10.03 2.95 1.03
CA SER A 104 10.72 3.51 2.19
C SER A 104 11.22 2.43 3.15
N LEU A 105 12.18 2.80 3.98
CA LEU A 105 12.83 1.93 4.95
C LEU A 105 12.81 2.58 6.33
N LEU A 106 12.31 1.84 7.32
CA LEU A 106 12.38 2.20 8.74
C LEU A 106 13.29 1.22 9.47
N LEU A 107 14.31 1.74 10.15
CA LEU A 107 15.25 0.91 10.91
C LEU A 107 14.86 0.81 12.37
N LYS A 108 14.92 -0.40 12.92
CA LYS A 108 14.80 -0.64 14.37
C LYS A 108 16.07 -0.26 15.12
N PRO A 109 15.98 0.22 16.37
CA PRO A 109 14.75 0.38 17.15
C PRO A 109 13.88 1.51 16.61
N VAL A 110 12.57 1.26 16.54
CA VAL A 110 11.60 2.26 16.05
C VAL A 110 11.48 3.35 17.11
N SER A 111 12.05 4.53 16.83
CA SER A 111 11.81 5.74 17.60
C SER A 111 10.71 6.58 16.96
N ARG A 112 10.02 7.40 17.78
CA ARG A 112 8.97 8.29 17.26
C ARG A 112 9.54 9.27 16.23
N GLU A 113 10.74 9.78 16.43
CA GLU A 113 11.40 10.72 15.53
C GLU A 113 11.66 10.11 14.15
N ASN A 114 12.32 8.94 14.12
CA ASN A 114 12.62 8.23 12.88
C ASN A 114 11.34 7.82 12.15
N LEU A 115 10.33 7.36 12.90
CA LEU A 115 9.05 6.98 12.32
C LEU A 115 8.34 8.17 11.68
N VAL A 116 8.23 9.30 12.38
CA VAL A 116 7.59 10.51 11.84
C VAL A 116 8.30 10.99 10.57
N MET A 117 9.63 10.99 10.55
CA MET A 117 10.39 11.37 9.36
C MET A 117 10.05 10.47 8.16
N VAL A 118 10.15 9.15 8.34
CA VAL A 118 9.88 8.18 7.25
C VAL A 118 8.43 8.21 6.82
N VAL A 119 7.48 8.36 7.76
CA VAL A 119 6.05 8.48 7.45
C VAL A 119 5.76 9.77 6.68
N ASN A 120 6.38 10.89 7.06
CA ASN A 120 6.24 12.14 6.32
C ASN A 120 6.66 11.99 4.85
N GLU A 121 7.87 11.49 4.60
CA GLU A 121 8.39 11.29 3.25
C GLU A 121 7.49 10.34 2.43
N MET A 122 7.04 9.25 3.06
CA MET A 122 6.13 8.30 2.44
C MET A 122 4.78 8.96 2.09
N MET A 123 4.23 9.75 2.99
CA MET A 123 2.94 10.42 2.81
C MET A 123 3.03 11.50 1.73
N ASP A 124 4.11 12.27 1.66
CA ASP A 124 4.33 13.26 0.62
C ASP A 124 4.38 12.58 -0.75
N ALA A 125 5.18 11.52 -0.91
CA ALA A 125 5.26 10.76 -2.15
C ALA A 125 3.93 10.07 -2.52
N PHE A 126 3.14 9.64 -1.53
CA PHE A 126 1.84 9.02 -1.77
C PHE A 126 0.81 10.07 -2.23
N THR A 127 0.76 11.24 -1.59
CA THR A 127 -0.22 12.29 -1.92
C THR A 127 0.08 13.01 -3.22
N GLU A 128 1.33 13.16 -3.61
CA GLU A 128 1.70 13.73 -4.92
C GLU A 128 1.01 13.03 -6.10
N LYS A 129 0.71 11.73 -5.98
CA LYS A 129 -0.06 11.01 -7.00
C LYS A 129 -1.52 11.45 -7.11
N PHE A 130 -2.10 11.99 -6.02
CA PHE A 130 -3.49 12.46 -6.00
C PHE A 130 -3.61 13.95 -6.38
N ASP A 131 -2.53 14.73 -6.16
CA ASP A 131 -2.51 16.17 -6.42
C ASP A 131 -2.22 16.54 -7.88
N ASN A 132 -1.88 15.57 -8.73
CA ASN A 132 -1.78 15.79 -10.17
C ASN A 132 -3.17 16.11 -10.74
N LYS A 133 -3.59 17.37 -10.58
CA LYS A 133 -4.84 17.97 -11.09
C LYS A 133 -4.95 18.01 -12.62
N ASP A 134 -3.92 17.55 -13.33
CA ASP A 134 -3.90 17.39 -14.78
C ASP A 134 -4.40 16.02 -15.27
N VAL A 135 -4.83 15.14 -14.36
CA VAL A 135 -5.46 13.88 -14.77
C VAL A 135 -6.89 14.21 -15.21
N PRO A 136 -7.25 14.07 -16.49
CA PRO A 136 -8.63 14.26 -16.95
C PRO A 136 -9.57 13.39 -16.13
N GLU A 137 -10.82 13.86 -15.92
CA GLU A 137 -11.84 13.06 -15.23
C GLU A 137 -11.75 11.61 -15.70
N SER A 138 -11.51 10.70 -14.74
CA SER A 138 -11.18 9.31 -15.05
C SER A 138 -12.08 8.36 -14.28
N PHE A 139 -12.43 7.27 -14.94
CA PHE A 139 -13.04 6.12 -14.28
C PHE A 139 -11.91 5.31 -13.61
N VAL A 140 -12.09 4.95 -12.36
CA VAL A 140 -11.07 4.22 -11.58
C VAL A 140 -11.47 2.76 -11.46
N ILE A 141 -10.62 1.87 -11.96
CA ILE A 141 -10.72 0.44 -11.73
C ILE A 141 -9.75 0.07 -10.60
N GLU A 142 -10.28 -0.54 -9.55
CA GLU A 142 -9.49 -1.03 -8.42
C GLU A 142 -9.31 -2.54 -8.52
N SER A 143 -8.06 -2.99 -8.47
CA SER A 143 -7.69 -4.40 -8.49
C SER A 143 -6.51 -4.66 -7.56
N ARG A 144 -6.09 -5.92 -7.43
CA ARG A 144 -4.87 -6.29 -6.70
C ARG A 144 -3.60 -5.72 -7.35
N GLU A 145 -3.63 -5.45 -8.63
CA GLU A 145 -2.53 -4.81 -9.35
C GLU A 145 -2.42 -3.31 -9.09
N GLY A 146 -3.44 -2.71 -8.47
CA GLY A 146 -3.51 -1.30 -8.12
C GLY A 146 -4.73 -0.59 -8.71
N LYS A 147 -4.66 0.75 -8.75
CA LYS A 147 -5.68 1.60 -9.37
C LYS A 147 -5.30 1.90 -10.81
N GLN A 148 -6.19 1.56 -11.73
CA GLN A 148 -6.08 1.93 -13.12
C GLN A 148 -7.05 3.09 -13.41
N TYR A 149 -6.54 4.15 -14.01
CA TYR A 149 -7.30 5.34 -14.35
C TYR A 149 -7.59 5.35 -15.86
N ILE A 150 -8.87 5.28 -16.22
CA ILE A 150 -9.32 5.35 -17.61
C ILE A 150 -9.95 6.72 -17.83
N PRO A 151 -9.34 7.61 -18.63
CA PRO A 151 -9.93 8.91 -18.95
C PRO A 151 -11.35 8.77 -19.51
N LEU A 152 -12.33 9.52 -18.99
CA LEU A 152 -13.74 9.41 -19.42
C LEU A 152 -13.91 9.63 -20.92
N ASN A 153 -13.09 10.49 -21.54
CA ASN A 153 -13.09 10.75 -22.98
C ASN A 153 -12.61 9.56 -23.82
N GLN A 154 -12.04 8.53 -23.22
CA GLN A 154 -11.63 7.28 -23.89
C GLN A 154 -12.66 6.17 -23.73
N ILE A 155 -13.64 6.32 -22.85
CA ILE A 155 -14.68 5.32 -22.62
C ILE A 155 -15.79 5.51 -23.65
N TYR A 156 -16.08 4.46 -24.42
CA TYR A 156 -17.20 4.46 -25.36
C TYR A 156 -18.51 4.10 -24.68
N TYR A 157 -18.48 3.05 -23.84
CA TYR A 157 -19.64 2.64 -23.05
C TYR A 157 -19.20 1.75 -21.88
N ILE A 158 -20.09 1.66 -20.91
CA ILE A 158 -19.98 0.75 -19.76
C ILE A 158 -21.19 -0.18 -19.84
N GLU A 159 -20.96 -1.48 -19.79
CA GLU A 159 -21.98 -2.52 -19.87
C GLU A 159 -21.93 -3.40 -18.62
N ALA A 160 -23.10 -3.72 -18.07
CA ALA A 160 -23.24 -4.72 -17.03
C ALA A 160 -23.76 -6.03 -17.62
N ARG A 161 -22.95 -7.08 -17.63
CA ARG A 161 -23.31 -8.40 -18.17
C ARG A 161 -22.81 -9.50 -17.23
N GLU A 162 -23.67 -10.48 -16.94
CA GLU A 162 -23.31 -11.64 -16.09
C GLU A 162 -22.73 -11.27 -14.73
N LYS A 163 -23.29 -10.26 -14.07
CA LYS A 163 -22.80 -9.71 -12.78
C LYS A 163 -21.39 -9.12 -12.83
N LYS A 164 -20.90 -8.80 -14.02
CA LYS A 164 -19.63 -8.10 -14.24
C LYS A 164 -19.89 -6.78 -14.93
N ILE A 165 -18.99 -5.83 -14.72
CA ILE A 165 -18.99 -4.55 -15.42
C ILE A 165 -17.87 -4.59 -16.45
N PHE A 166 -18.18 -4.28 -17.70
CA PHE A 166 -17.25 -4.17 -18.80
C PHE A 166 -17.15 -2.72 -19.24
N ILE A 167 -15.93 -2.25 -19.41
CA ILE A 167 -15.64 -0.89 -19.89
C ILE A 167 -14.95 -1.01 -21.23
N ARG A 168 -15.59 -0.49 -22.27
CA ARG A 168 -15.04 -0.49 -23.61
C ARG A 168 -14.34 0.82 -23.91
N THR A 169 -13.09 0.72 -24.29
CA THR A 169 -12.28 1.86 -24.75
C THR A 169 -11.86 1.68 -26.20
N LYS A 170 -11.13 2.67 -26.75
CA LYS A 170 -10.55 2.59 -28.11
C LYS A 170 -9.60 1.42 -28.31
N GLN A 171 -8.92 1.00 -27.28
CA GLN A 171 -7.81 0.05 -27.37
C GLN A 171 -8.11 -1.28 -26.67
N GLU A 172 -8.89 -1.29 -25.60
CA GLU A 172 -9.07 -2.45 -24.75
C GLU A 172 -10.51 -2.53 -24.18
N GLU A 173 -10.86 -3.73 -23.71
CA GLU A 173 -12.05 -4.01 -22.91
C GLU A 173 -11.56 -4.46 -21.51
N TYR A 174 -12.09 -3.83 -20.46
CA TYR A 174 -11.74 -4.08 -19.07
C TYR A 174 -12.87 -4.71 -18.29
#